data_e6389529d36d664a721cf85a50c06826
#
_entry.id   e6389529d36d664a721cf85a50c06826
#
_cell.length_a   1.000
_cell.length_b   1.000
_cell.length_c   1.000
_cell.angle_alpha   90.00
_cell.angle_beta   90.00
_cell.angle_gamma   90.00
#
_symmetry.space_group_name_H-M   'P 1'
#
loop_
_entity.id
_entity.type
_entity.pdbx_description
1 polymer ?
#
loop_
_entity_poly.entity_id
_entity_poly.type
_entity_poly.pdbx_seq_one_letter_code
_entity_poly.pdbx_strand_id
1 'polypeptide(L)'
;IKKTPGSPPRAPRRDFTKQWPAPAGWGGGASRGSGLSAPQVRAALGNSWHMPDENELQERIFLAFAASAAVWDDWATPVNNCIALLAKTIAKYQPVTVLCRANQLALAKSKCGTTNIKFLTMPLDDVWVRDYGGCFVVDGQGGRGLVDFNFNGWGGKQTASNDTQVADALSYETYATYIASQLTGEGGGIEVDGHGTAIITESCWVNSNRNPGMSKAQIEAELKANLGLRKIIWLPGIKGKDITDAHVDFYARFASKGVVIANLD
;
A
#
# COMPACT_ATOMS: atom_id res chain seq x y z
N ILE A 1 7.24 -35.13 15.91
CA ILE A 1 7.71 -33.83 15.39
C ILE A 1 6.60 -33.38 14.43
N LYS A 2 5.67 -32.49 14.88
CA LYS A 2 4.64 -31.90 14.01
C LYS A 2 5.32 -30.80 13.21
N LYS A 3 5.32 -30.92 11.86
CA LYS A 3 5.72 -29.86 10.94
C LYS A 3 4.75 -28.70 11.13
N THR A 4 5.26 -27.53 11.44
CA THR A 4 4.53 -26.26 11.38
C THR A 4 4.02 -26.08 9.94
N PRO A 5 2.78 -25.65 9.73
CA PRO A 5 2.31 -25.30 8.39
C PRO A 5 3.18 -24.13 7.88
N GLY A 6 3.90 -24.36 6.78
CA GLY A 6 4.57 -23.29 6.07
C GLY A 6 3.54 -22.27 5.58
N SER A 7 3.95 -21.00 5.50
CA SER A 7 3.14 -19.96 4.87
C SER A 7 2.56 -20.47 3.53
N PRO A 8 1.30 -20.15 3.21
CA PRO A 8 0.73 -20.58 1.94
C PRO A 8 1.60 -20.10 0.78
N PRO A 9 1.77 -20.89 -0.28
CA PRO A 9 2.56 -20.49 -1.42
C PRO A 9 1.99 -19.20 -1.99
N ARG A 10 2.87 -18.24 -2.28
CA ARG A 10 2.53 -16.98 -2.96
C ARG A 10 1.75 -17.29 -4.23
N ALA A 11 0.60 -16.65 -4.43
CA ALA A 11 -0.13 -16.75 -5.69
C ALA A 11 0.79 -16.35 -6.85
N PRO A 12 0.77 -17.05 -7.99
CA PRO A 12 1.58 -16.69 -9.15
C PRO A 12 1.26 -15.26 -9.57
N ARG A 13 2.28 -14.42 -9.71
CA ARG A 13 2.14 -13.03 -10.16
C ARG A 13 1.52 -13.02 -11.56
N ARG A 14 0.52 -12.16 -11.76
CA ARG A 14 -0.02 -11.92 -13.10
C ARG A 14 0.99 -11.10 -13.91
N ASP A 15 1.21 -11.48 -15.15
CA ASP A 15 2.01 -10.69 -16.09
C ASP A 15 1.15 -9.55 -16.64
N PHE A 16 1.20 -8.40 -15.98
CA PHE A 16 0.46 -7.21 -16.39
C PHE A 16 0.98 -6.59 -17.69
N THR A 17 2.19 -6.97 -18.17
CA THR A 17 2.74 -6.46 -19.42
C THR A 17 1.87 -6.81 -20.63
N LYS A 18 1.13 -7.92 -20.56
CA LYS A 18 0.20 -8.37 -21.60
C LYS A 18 -1.13 -7.60 -21.59
N GLN A 19 -1.52 -7.04 -20.45
CA GLN A 19 -2.78 -6.29 -20.29
C GLN A 19 -2.61 -4.78 -20.53
N TRP A 20 -1.40 -4.23 -20.27
CA TRP A 20 -1.08 -2.81 -20.40
C TRP A 20 0.32 -2.65 -21.00
N PRO A 21 0.44 -2.62 -22.34
CA PRO A 21 1.71 -2.35 -22.98
C PRO A 21 2.18 -0.93 -22.63
N ALA A 22 3.48 -0.77 -22.39
CA ALA A 22 4.08 0.53 -22.15
C ALA A 22 3.77 1.50 -23.31
N PRO A 23 3.54 2.80 -23.04
CA PRO A 23 3.37 3.79 -24.10
C PRO A 23 4.56 3.80 -25.05
N ALA A 24 4.32 3.91 -26.34
CA ALA A 24 5.38 4.01 -27.36
C ALA A 24 6.24 5.25 -27.08
N GLY A 25 7.55 5.05 -26.89
CA GLY A 25 8.53 6.13 -26.69
C GLY A 25 9.35 6.06 -25.41
N TRP A 26 9.11 5.12 -24.52
CA TRP A 26 9.90 4.93 -23.30
C TRP A 26 11.04 3.92 -23.49
N GLY A 27 12.24 4.45 -23.76
CA GLY A 27 13.50 3.69 -23.82
C GLY A 27 14.14 3.46 -22.45
N GLY A 28 13.39 2.97 -21.47
CA GLY A 28 13.87 2.63 -20.13
C GLY A 28 13.48 1.19 -19.80
N GLY A 29 14.09 0.23 -20.51
CA GLY A 29 13.90 -1.20 -20.23
C GLY A 29 14.59 -1.64 -18.95
N ALA A 30 13.99 -1.43 -17.78
CA ALA A 30 14.28 -2.29 -16.65
C ALA A 30 13.60 -3.63 -16.92
N SER A 31 14.39 -4.65 -17.23
CA SER A 31 13.91 -6.03 -17.37
C SER A 31 13.22 -6.45 -16.07
N ARG A 32 11.92 -6.72 -16.16
CA ARG A 32 11.14 -7.27 -15.04
C ARG A 32 11.47 -8.76 -14.87
N GLY A 33 12.69 -9.04 -14.42
CA GLY A 33 13.07 -10.31 -13.87
C GLY A 33 13.01 -10.20 -12.35
N SER A 34 12.42 -11.17 -11.67
CA SER A 34 12.42 -11.38 -10.20
C SER A 34 12.66 -10.11 -9.38
N GLY A 35 11.62 -9.50 -8.82
CA GLY A 35 11.74 -8.25 -8.05
C GLY A 35 12.94 -8.31 -7.09
N LEU A 36 13.76 -7.26 -7.10
CA LEU A 36 14.88 -7.14 -6.21
C LEU A 36 14.36 -7.05 -4.77
N SER A 37 15.02 -7.71 -3.82
CA SER A 37 14.76 -7.48 -2.40
C SER A 37 15.22 -6.07 -2.00
N ALA A 38 14.67 -5.51 -0.92
CA ALA A 38 15.06 -4.19 -0.44
C ALA A 38 16.58 -4.00 -0.29
N PRO A 39 17.36 -4.97 0.25
CA PRO A 39 18.81 -4.89 0.27
C PRO A 39 19.45 -4.81 -1.12
N GLN A 40 18.94 -5.56 -2.11
CA GLN A 40 19.45 -5.55 -3.48
C GLN A 40 19.13 -4.24 -4.21
N VAL A 41 17.94 -3.66 -4.00
CA VAL A 41 17.58 -2.33 -4.52
C VAL A 41 18.49 -1.26 -3.90
N ARG A 42 18.75 -1.31 -2.59
CA ARG A 42 19.68 -0.42 -1.91
C ARG A 42 21.10 -0.52 -2.45
N ALA A 43 21.59 -1.73 -2.69
CA ALA A 43 22.91 -1.96 -3.27
C ALA A 43 23.02 -1.43 -4.71
N ALA A 44 21.93 -1.53 -5.49
CA ALA A 44 21.91 -1.10 -6.89
C ALA A 44 21.72 0.41 -7.07
N LEU A 45 20.98 1.07 -6.16
CA LEU A 45 20.51 2.46 -6.32
C LEU A 45 21.16 3.45 -5.33
N GLY A 46 22.04 2.97 -4.44
CA GLY A 46 22.58 3.78 -3.35
C GLY A 46 21.57 4.01 -2.22
N ASN A 47 22.03 4.44 -1.04
CA ASN A 47 21.26 4.52 0.20
C ASN A 47 20.28 5.71 0.28
N SER A 48 19.67 6.17 -0.80
CA SER A 48 18.91 7.42 -0.85
C SER A 48 17.38 7.26 -0.78
N TRP A 49 16.85 6.02 -0.82
CA TRP A 49 15.41 5.80 -0.73
C TRP A 49 14.84 6.18 0.63
N HIS A 50 13.76 6.94 0.64
CA HIS A 50 12.97 7.22 1.84
C HIS A 50 11.48 7.30 1.49
N MET A 51 10.63 6.95 2.44
CA MET A 51 9.19 7.18 2.35
C MET A 51 8.91 8.66 2.64
N PRO A 52 8.35 9.42 1.68
CA PRO A 52 8.00 10.81 1.89
C PRO A 52 6.82 10.93 2.87
N ASP A 53 6.70 12.07 3.52
CA ASP A 53 5.52 12.40 4.29
C ASP A 53 4.32 12.71 3.35
N GLU A 54 3.10 12.59 3.85
CA GLU A 54 1.90 12.77 3.03
C GLU A 54 1.64 14.23 2.63
N ASN A 55 2.34 15.21 3.22
CA ASN A 55 2.27 16.62 2.86
C ASN A 55 3.23 17.00 1.74
N GLU A 56 4.13 16.10 1.33
CA GLU A 56 5.00 16.35 0.20
C GLU A 56 4.22 16.38 -1.13
N LEU A 57 4.82 16.98 -2.15
CA LEU A 57 4.19 17.13 -3.45
C LEU A 57 3.84 15.77 -4.05
N GLN A 58 2.57 15.57 -4.37
CA GLN A 58 2.02 14.32 -4.90
C GLN A 58 1.69 14.46 -6.38
N GLU A 59 1.96 13.42 -7.16
CA GLU A 59 1.55 13.37 -8.57
C GLU A 59 0.07 13.03 -8.73
N ARG A 60 -0.46 12.17 -7.87
CA ARG A 60 -1.87 11.71 -7.90
C ARG A 60 -2.25 10.97 -6.63
N ILE A 61 -3.55 10.83 -6.44
CA ILE A 61 -4.15 9.98 -5.41
C ILE A 61 -4.75 8.72 -6.04
N PHE A 62 -4.61 7.59 -5.38
CA PHE A 62 -5.28 6.34 -5.73
C PHE A 62 -6.47 6.09 -4.81
N LEU A 63 -7.62 5.76 -5.39
CA LEU A 63 -8.83 5.34 -4.69
C LEU A 63 -9.35 4.05 -5.33
N ALA A 64 -10.14 3.26 -4.62
CA ALA A 64 -10.80 2.09 -5.18
C ALA A 64 -12.32 2.18 -5.08
N PHE A 65 -13.00 2.17 -6.22
CA PHE A 65 -14.45 2.04 -6.33
C PHE A 65 -14.78 0.55 -6.42
N ALA A 66 -14.76 -0.14 -5.28
CA ALA A 66 -14.76 -1.60 -5.23
C ALA A 66 -15.63 -2.21 -4.11
N ALA A 67 -16.44 -1.41 -3.42
CA ALA A 67 -17.37 -1.96 -2.43
C ALA A 67 -18.37 -2.92 -3.12
N SER A 68 -18.63 -4.05 -2.49
CA SER A 68 -19.55 -5.08 -2.96
C SER A 68 -20.45 -5.56 -1.83
N ALA A 69 -21.65 -6.05 -2.17
CA ALA A 69 -22.57 -6.58 -1.18
C ALA A 69 -22.00 -7.81 -0.42
N ALA A 70 -21.05 -8.54 -1.01
CA ALA A 70 -20.38 -9.66 -0.34
C ALA A 70 -19.54 -9.25 0.88
N VAL A 71 -19.09 -7.99 0.94
CA VAL A 71 -18.26 -7.46 2.04
C VAL A 71 -19.01 -6.39 2.84
N TRP A 72 -19.84 -5.60 2.17
CA TRP A 72 -20.46 -4.40 2.74
C TRP A 72 -21.98 -4.50 2.88
N ASP A 73 -22.58 -5.62 2.52
CA ASP A 73 -24.04 -5.82 2.52
C ASP A 73 -24.77 -4.61 1.88
N ASP A 74 -25.74 -4.03 2.56
CA ASP A 74 -26.49 -2.86 2.11
C ASP A 74 -25.66 -1.56 2.06
N TRP A 75 -24.47 -1.54 2.68
CA TRP A 75 -23.56 -0.41 2.69
C TRP A 75 -22.70 -0.28 1.42
N ALA A 76 -22.69 -1.28 0.54
CA ALA A 76 -21.87 -1.24 -0.67
C ALA A 76 -22.13 -0.01 -1.54
N THR A 77 -23.41 0.37 -1.73
CA THR A 77 -23.78 1.57 -2.49
C THR A 77 -23.41 2.87 -1.77
N PRO A 78 -23.71 3.08 -0.48
CA PRO A 78 -23.23 4.22 0.29
C PRO A 78 -21.70 4.38 0.25
N VAL A 79 -20.94 3.31 0.45
CA VAL A 79 -19.46 3.33 0.42
C VAL A 79 -18.95 3.76 -0.96
N ASN A 80 -19.44 3.17 -2.04
CA ASN A 80 -19.04 3.57 -3.39
C ASN A 80 -19.44 5.03 -3.70
N ASN A 81 -20.56 5.53 -3.17
CA ASN A 81 -20.92 6.95 -3.30
C ASN A 81 -19.95 7.87 -2.52
N CYS A 82 -19.48 7.46 -1.34
CA CYS A 82 -18.46 8.20 -0.59
C CYS A 82 -17.12 8.22 -1.37
N ILE A 83 -16.66 7.08 -1.90
CA ILE A 83 -15.45 7.02 -2.74
C ILE A 83 -15.60 7.95 -3.96
N ALA A 84 -16.77 7.96 -4.62
CA ALA A 84 -17.02 8.83 -5.76
C ALA A 84 -17.02 10.32 -5.37
N LEU A 85 -17.53 10.67 -4.20
CA LEU A 85 -17.48 12.04 -3.68
C LEU A 85 -16.04 12.47 -3.40
N LEU A 86 -15.25 11.61 -2.75
CA LEU A 86 -13.83 11.85 -2.51
C LEU A 86 -13.08 12.04 -3.84
N ALA A 87 -13.26 11.15 -4.81
CA ALA A 87 -12.63 11.26 -6.12
C ALA A 87 -12.92 12.61 -6.80
N LYS A 88 -14.19 13.02 -6.85
CA LYS A 88 -14.60 14.32 -7.42
C LYS A 88 -14.05 15.51 -6.67
N THR A 89 -13.94 15.39 -5.35
CA THR A 89 -13.46 16.49 -4.51
C THR A 89 -11.95 16.66 -4.68
N ILE A 90 -11.19 15.57 -4.61
CA ILE A 90 -9.73 15.58 -4.77
C ILE A 90 -9.34 15.99 -6.20
N ALA A 91 -10.10 15.55 -7.21
CA ALA A 91 -9.84 15.88 -8.62
C ALA A 91 -9.88 17.38 -8.94
N LYS A 92 -10.44 18.21 -8.07
CA LYS A 92 -10.39 19.68 -8.17
C LYS A 92 -9.00 20.24 -7.89
N TYR A 93 -8.15 19.50 -7.18
CA TYR A 93 -6.85 19.96 -6.68
C TYR A 93 -5.68 19.18 -7.27
N GLN A 94 -5.86 17.89 -7.51
CA GLN A 94 -4.81 17.02 -8.05
C GLN A 94 -5.39 15.83 -8.81
N PRO A 95 -4.61 15.17 -9.70
CA PRO A 95 -5.06 13.99 -10.44
C PRO A 95 -5.45 12.84 -9.52
N VAL A 96 -6.50 12.11 -9.92
CA VAL A 96 -6.97 10.90 -9.22
C VAL A 96 -6.93 9.71 -10.17
N THR A 97 -6.49 8.56 -9.68
CA THR A 97 -6.69 7.28 -10.35
C THR A 97 -7.65 6.43 -9.51
N VAL A 98 -8.77 6.07 -10.10
CA VAL A 98 -9.79 5.22 -9.46
C VAL A 98 -9.62 3.79 -9.97
N LEU A 99 -9.27 2.88 -9.08
CA LEU A 99 -9.26 1.45 -9.34
C LEU A 99 -10.71 0.94 -9.27
N CYS A 100 -11.11 0.07 -10.18
CA CYS A 100 -12.43 -0.55 -10.13
C CYS A 100 -12.43 -1.91 -10.86
N ARG A 101 -13.42 -2.75 -10.54
CA ARG A 101 -13.63 -3.97 -11.32
C ARG A 101 -14.15 -3.62 -12.72
N ALA A 102 -13.86 -4.46 -13.72
CA ALA A 102 -14.28 -4.21 -15.10
C ALA A 102 -15.82 -4.04 -15.23
N ASN A 103 -16.60 -4.82 -14.50
CA ASN A 103 -18.06 -4.73 -14.47
C ASN A 103 -18.61 -3.49 -13.73
N GLN A 104 -17.78 -2.79 -12.95
CA GLN A 104 -18.14 -1.55 -12.25
C GLN A 104 -17.69 -0.29 -12.99
N LEU A 105 -16.90 -0.39 -14.06
CA LEU A 105 -16.30 0.75 -14.73
C LEU A 105 -17.30 1.80 -15.20
N ALA A 106 -18.41 1.37 -15.81
CA ALA A 106 -19.43 2.31 -16.29
C ALA A 106 -20.08 3.06 -15.12
N LEU A 107 -20.40 2.37 -14.04
CA LEU A 107 -20.95 2.96 -12.82
C LEU A 107 -19.93 3.90 -12.15
N ALA A 108 -18.67 3.48 -12.02
CA ALA A 108 -17.60 4.29 -11.44
C ALA A 108 -17.42 5.61 -12.22
N LYS A 109 -17.38 5.57 -13.56
CA LYS A 109 -17.32 6.76 -14.41
C LYS A 109 -18.54 7.67 -14.21
N SER A 110 -19.73 7.10 -14.16
CA SER A 110 -20.97 7.85 -13.93
C SER A 110 -20.98 8.55 -12.56
N LYS A 111 -20.50 7.89 -11.51
CA LYS A 111 -20.51 8.40 -10.14
C LYS A 111 -19.34 9.35 -9.85
N CYS A 112 -18.13 9.03 -10.29
CA CYS A 112 -16.94 9.84 -10.05
C CYS A 112 -16.77 11.00 -11.04
N GLY A 113 -17.40 10.93 -12.24
CA GLY A 113 -17.03 11.80 -13.36
C GLY A 113 -15.69 11.37 -13.97
N THR A 114 -15.21 12.15 -14.94
CA THR A 114 -13.97 11.84 -15.68
C THR A 114 -12.97 13.00 -15.71
N THR A 115 -13.35 14.16 -15.18
CA THR A 115 -12.47 15.35 -15.18
C THR A 115 -11.36 15.16 -14.16
N ASN A 116 -10.11 15.13 -14.66
CA ASN A 116 -8.90 14.87 -13.86
C ASN A 116 -8.92 13.52 -13.12
N ILE A 117 -9.71 12.55 -13.62
CA ILE A 117 -9.83 11.20 -13.07
C ILE A 117 -9.51 10.16 -14.13
N LYS A 118 -8.51 9.34 -13.89
CA LYS A 118 -8.17 8.14 -14.65
C LYS A 118 -8.82 6.92 -14.00
N PHE A 119 -9.21 5.93 -14.79
CA PHE A 119 -9.73 4.66 -14.30
C PHE A 119 -8.78 3.52 -14.65
N LEU A 120 -8.47 2.68 -13.66
CA LEU A 120 -7.67 1.49 -13.82
C LEU A 120 -8.55 0.28 -13.47
N THR A 121 -8.81 -0.60 -14.45
CA THR A 121 -9.65 -1.76 -14.23
C THR A 121 -8.82 -2.98 -13.86
N MET A 122 -9.16 -3.60 -12.74
CA MET A 122 -8.51 -4.82 -12.27
C MET A 122 -9.44 -5.58 -11.30
N PRO A 123 -9.20 -6.88 -11.05
CA PRO A 123 -9.88 -7.58 -9.95
C PRO A 123 -9.52 -6.94 -8.61
N LEU A 124 -10.53 -6.75 -7.76
CA LEU A 124 -10.40 -6.17 -6.41
C LEU A 124 -11.33 -6.92 -5.46
N ASP A 125 -10.92 -7.06 -4.22
CA ASP A 125 -11.78 -7.63 -3.17
C ASP A 125 -12.50 -6.51 -2.41
N ASP A 126 -11.80 -5.40 -2.05
CA ASP A 126 -12.36 -4.30 -1.25
C ASP A 126 -11.79 -2.92 -1.65
N VAL A 127 -12.06 -1.87 -0.87
CA VAL A 127 -11.78 -0.46 -1.17
C VAL A 127 -10.46 0.08 -0.57
N TRP A 128 -9.75 -0.69 0.24
CA TRP A 128 -8.69 -0.23 1.13
C TRP A 128 -7.31 -0.11 0.46
N VAL A 129 -7.17 0.79 -0.53
CA VAL A 129 -5.91 1.01 -1.27
C VAL A 129 -4.75 1.42 -0.34
N ARG A 130 -5.05 2.11 0.78
CA ARG A 130 -4.06 2.45 1.80
C ARG A 130 -3.28 1.22 2.27
N ASP A 131 -3.96 0.07 2.40
CA ASP A 131 -3.41 -1.12 2.98
C ASP A 131 -2.76 -2.05 1.96
N TYR A 132 -3.38 -2.23 0.81
CA TYR A 132 -2.90 -3.16 -0.22
C TYR A 132 -2.16 -2.48 -1.38
N GLY A 133 -2.16 -1.14 -1.46
CA GLY A 133 -1.54 -0.41 -2.57
C GLY A 133 -0.01 -0.33 -2.52
N GLY A 134 0.60 -0.81 -1.46
CA GLY A 134 2.04 -0.66 -1.20
C GLY A 134 2.42 0.74 -0.72
N CYS A 135 3.70 0.92 -0.41
CA CYS A 135 4.24 2.19 0.07
C CYS A 135 5.23 2.76 -0.94
N PHE A 136 4.98 3.97 -1.44
CA PHE A 136 5.92 4.65 -2.32
C PHE A 136 7.13 5.16 -1.54
N VAL A 137 8.29 5.05 -2.17
CA VAL A 137 9.56 5.62 -1.70
C VAL A 137 10.22 6.40 -2.83
N VAL A 138 10.98 7.43 -2.50
CA VAL A 138 11.67 8.30 -3.45
C VAL A 138 13.16 8.38 -3.12
N ASP A 139 14.00 8.65 -4.14
CA ASP A 139 15.45 8.77 -3.98
C ASP A 139 15.95 10.21 -3.95
N GLY A 140 15.05 11.19 -4.03
CA GLY A 140 15.40 12.61 -4.10
C GLY A 140 16.01 13.06 -5.43
N GLN A 141 16.13 12.17 -6.42
CA GLN A 141 16.70 12.45 -7.75
C GLN A 141 15.67 12.22 -8.87
N GLY A 142 14.41 12.03 -8.51
CA GLY A 142 13.30 11.74 -9.43
C GLY A 142 12.99 10.25 -9.58
N GLY A 143 13.76 9.37 -8.97
CA GLY A 143 13.46 7.94 -8.90
C GLY A 143 12.36 7.63 -7.91
N ARG A 144 11.51 6.67 -8.26
CA ARG A 144 10.39 6.18 -7.43
C ARG A 144 10.46 4.68 -7.27
N GLY A 145 10.24 4.21 -6.05
CA GLY A 145 10.03 2.81 -5.74
C GLY A 145 8.64 2.60 -5.12
N LEU A 146 8.14 1.39 -5.21
CA LEU A 146 6.94 0.96 -4.52
C LEU A 146 7.25 -0.31 -3.74
N VAL A 147 7.19 -0.23 -2.42
CA VAL A 147 7.41 -1.34 -1.50
C VAL A 147 6.12 -2.13 -1.35
N ASP A 148 6.16 -3.41 -1.71
CA ASP A 148 5.06 -4.34 -1.48
C ASP A 148 5.30 -5.11 -0.19
N PHE A 149 4.47 -4.87 0.80
CA PHE A 149 4.49 -5.57 2.09
C PHE A 149 3.64 -6.85 2.11
N ASN A 150 3.36 -7.45 0.97
CA ASN A 150 2.68 -8.73 0.86
C ASN A 150 1.34 -8.77 1.62
N PHE A 151 0.46 -7.82 1.35
CA PHE A 151 -0.85 -7.74 1.98
C PHE A 151 -1.54 -9.11 2.04
N ASN A 152 -2.07 -9.48 3.20
CA ASN A 152 -2.68 -10.80 3.41
C ASN A 152 -4.10 -10.75 4.01
N GLY A 153 -4.80 -9.61 3.85
CA GLY A 153 -6.15 -9.45 4.41
C GLY A 153 -6.14 -9.26 5.94
N TRP A 154 -5.26 -8.40 6.42
CA TRP A 154 -5.10 -8.06 7.86
C TRP A 154 -4.84 -9.28 8.73
N GLY A 155 -3.89 -10.12 8.31
CA GLY A 155 -3.58 -11.35 9.03
C GLY A 155 -4.52 -12.51 8.71
N GLY A 156 -5.07 -12.54 7.50
CA GLY A 156 -5.99 -13.60 7.04
C GLY A 156 -7.41 -13.46 7.56
N LYS A 157 -7.81 -12.30 8.06
CA LYS A 157 -9.15 -12.04 8.60
C LYS A 157 -10.18 -11.74 7.51
N GLN A 158 -9.72 -11.34 6.32
CA GLN A 158 -10.56 -11.09 5.14
C GLN A 158 -9.91 -11.68 3.88
N THR A 159 -10.74 -12.10 2.92
CA THR A 159 -10.27 -12.53 1.60
C THR A 159 -9.59 -11.35 0.89
N ALA A 160 -8.38 -11.59 0.36
CA ALA A 160 -7.56 -10.56 -0.26
C ALA A 160 -6.82 -11.07 -1.52
N SER A 161 -7.30 -12.14 -2.15
CA SER A 161 -6.61 -12.80 -3.27
C SER A 161 -6.41 -11.91 -4.50
N ASN A 162 -7.28 -10.92 -4.71
CA ASN A 162 -7.16 -9.93 -5.76
C ASN A 162 -6.36 -8.70 -5.27
N ASP A 163 -6.64 -8.24 -4.07
CA ASP A 163 -6.01 -7.04 -3.49
C ASP A 163 -4.49 -7.22 -3.33
N THR A 164 -4.01 -8.45 -3.07
CA THR A 164 -2.57 -8.79 -3.05
C THR A 164 -1.82 -8.47 -4.34
N GLN A 165 -2.50 -8.22 -5.45
CA GLN A 165 -1.88 -7.94 -6.75
C GLN A 165 -1.78 -6.42 -7.03
N VAL A 166 -2.40 -5.60 -6.19
CA VAL A 166 -2.54 -4.16 -6.47
C VAL A 166 -1.20 -3.43 -6.41
N ALA A 167 -0.35 -3.71 -5.42
CA ALA A 167 0.96 -3.06 -5.31
C ALA A 167 1.82 -3.30 -6.56
N ASP A 168 1.85 -4.53 -7.11
CA ASP A 168 2.55 -4.83 -8.36
C ASP A 168 1.94 -4.06 -9.54
N ALA A 169 0.60 -4.04 -9.67
CA ALA A 169 -0.08 -3.29 -10.72
C ALA A 169 0.18 -1.78 -10.64
N LEU A 170 0.18 -1.20 -9.43
CA LEU A 170 0.47 0.22 -9.24
C LEU A 170 1.94 0.55 -9.52
N SER A 171 2.88 -0.33 -9.20
CA SER A 171 4.27 -0.14 -9.59
C SER A 171 4.43 -0.04 -11.10
N TYR A 172 3.68 -0.86 -11.83
CA TYR A 172 3.64 -0.82 -13.30
C TYR A 172 2.99 0.46 -13.82
N GLU A 173 1.82 0.81 -13.30
CA GLU A 173 1.05 1.99 -13.70
C GLU A 173 1.83 3.29 -13.50
N THR A 174 2.67 3.36 -12.47
CA THR A 174 3.44 4.55 -12.10
C THR A 174 4.89 4.52 -12.57
N TYR A 175 5.32 3.44 -13.21
CA TYR A 175 6.73 3.20 -13.55
C TYR A 175 7.67 3.24 -12.35
N ALA A 176 7.16 2.94 -11.16
CA ALA A 176 7.98 2.81 -9.96
C ALA A 176 8.74 1.49 -9.96
N THR A 177 9.96 1.50 -9.42
CA THR A 177 10.70 0.27 -9.17
C THR A 177 9.96 -0.59 -8.15
N TYR A 178 9.53 -1.79 -8.53
CA TYR A 178 8.89 -2.71 -7.60
C TYR A 178 9.90 -3.26 -6.60
N ILE A 179 9.60 -3.11 -5.31
CA ILE A 179 10.45 -3.55 -4.19
C ILE A 179 9.69 -4.59 -3.38
N ALA A 180 10.11 -5.86 -3.47
CA ALA A 180 9.52 -6.93 -2.68
C ALA A 180 10.07 -6.91 -1.25
N SER A 181 9.22 -6.67 -0.25
CA SER A 181 9.57 -6.84 1.16
C SER A 181 9.51 -8.32 1.57
N GLN A 182 10.26 -8.68 2.62
CA GLN A 182 10.10 -9.97 3.30
C GLN A 182 8.97 -9.93 4.34
N LEU A 183 8.52 -8.72 4.72
CA LEU A 183 7.44 -8.54 5.68
C LEU A 183 6.07 -8.64 5.04
N THR A 184 5.11 -9.05 5.85
CA THR A 184 3.69 -8.86 5.61
C THR A 184 3.20 -7.73 6.47
N GLY A 185 2.45 -6.79 5.87
CA GLY A 185 1.89 -5.64 6.58
C GLY A 185 1.09 -4.72 5.66
N GLU A 186 0.67 -3.60 6.20
CA GLU A 186 -0.24 -2.66 5.56
C GLU A 186 0.23 -1.22 5.72
N GLY A 187 -0.05 -0.39 4.71
CA GLY A 187 0.31 1.04 4.74
C GLY A 187 -0.37 1.83 5.86
N GLY A 188 -1.57 1.45 6.28
CA GLY A 188 -2.26 2.06 7.43
C GLY A 188 -1.58 1.80 8.77
N GLY A 189 -0.75 0.76 8.86
CA GLY A 189 0.09 0.46 10.01
C GLY A 189 1.40 1.26 10.09
N ILE A 190 1.64 2.21 9.17
CA ILE A 190 2.86 3.00 9.07
C ILE A 190 2.51 4.48 9.01
N GLU A 191 3.07 5.26 9.91
CA GLU A 191 3.04 6.73 9.87
C GLU A 191 4.46 7.26 9.84
N VAL A 192 4.79 8.18 8.92
CA VAL A 192 6.14 8.71 8.74
C VAL A 192 6.19 10.24 8.74
N ASP A 193 7.32 10.79 9.18
CA ASP A 193 7.59 12.24 9.17
C ASP A 193 8.32 12.72 7.88
N GLY A 194 8.52 11.85 6.89
CA GLY A 194 9.31 12.12 5.69
C GLY A 194 10.82 12.33 5.94
N HIS A 195 11.24 12.36 7.20
CA HIS A 195 12.62 12.62 7.62
C HIS A 195 13.30 11.44 8.29
N GLY A 196 12.75 10.23 8.09
CA GLY A 196 13.33 8.98 8.57
C GLY A 196 12.87 8.56 9.96
N THR A 197 11.78 9.14 10.48
CA THR A 197 11.10 8.65 11.70
C THR A 197 9.76 8.07 11.33
N ALA A 198 9.42 6.91 11.90
CA ALA A 198 8.09 6.31 11.79
C ALA A 198 7.47 6.07 13.17
N ILE A 199 6.14 6.06 13.23
CA ILE A 199 5.34 5.53 14.34
C ILE A 199 4.66 4.27 13.85
N ILE A 200 4.77 3.18 14.59
CA ILE A 200 4.28 1.85 14.19
C ILE A 200 3.80 1.12 15.45
N THR A 201 2.80 0.25 15.32
CA THR A 201 2.31 -0.55 16.46
C THR A 201 2.91 -1.96 16.47
N GLU A 202 3.28 -2.43 17.65
CA GLU A 202 3.76 -3.80 17.84
C GLU A 202 2.68 -4.83 17.56
N SER A 203 1.44 -4.55 18.00
CA SER A 203 0.31 -5.46 17.82
C SER A 203 -0.03 -5.75 16.36
N CYS A 204 0.25 -4.82 15.45
CA CYS A 204 0.08 -5.01 14.01
C CYS A 204 1.29 -5.75 13.41
N TRP A 205 2.49 -5.22 13.55
CA TRP A 205 3.68 -5.69 12.82
C TRP A 205 4.40 -6.86 13.49
N VAL A 206 4.51 -6.87 14.84
CA VAL A 206 5.12 -7.96 15.61
C VAL A 206 4.04 -8.99 15.96
N ASN A 207 3.38 -9.49 14.92
CA ASN A 207 2.24 -10.38 15.05
C ASN A 207 2.44 -11.64 14.19
N SER A 208 2.17 -12.80 14.78
CA SER A 208 2.35 -14.08 14.09
C SER A 208 1.39 -14.31 12.92
N ASN A 209 0.30 -13.55 12.83
CA ASN A 209 -0.61 -13.60 11.68
C ASN A 209 -0.09 -12.83 10.47
N ARG A 210 0.99 -12.05 10.63
CA ARG A 210 1.69 -11.35 9.54
C ARG A 210 3.13 -11.83 9.40
N ASN A 211 3.93 -11.75 10.46
CA ASN A 211 5.38 -12.03 10.45
C ASN A 211 5.76 -13.17 11.41
N PRO A 212 5.29 -14.41 11.16
CA PRO A 212 5.54 -15.54 12.06
C PRO A 212 7.04 -15.86 12.15
N GLY A 213 7.52 -16.03 13.38
CA GLY A 213 8.91 -16.40 13.64
C GLY A 213 9.92 -15.27 13.53
N MET A 214 9.52 -14.05 13.14
CA MET A 214 10.40 -12.89 13.12
C MET A 214 10.39 -12.16 14.45
N SER A 215 11.57 -11.80 14.93
CA SER A 215 11.71 -10.94 16.10
C SER A 215 11.41 -9.47 15.75
N LYS A 216 11.04 -8.66 16.75
CA LYS A 216 10.86 -7.21 16.59
C LYS A 216 12.09 -6.55 15.96
N ALA A 217 13.31 -6.96 16.34
CA ALA A 217 14.53 -6.41 15.78
C ALA A 217 14.70 -6.72 14.27
N GLN A 218 14.33 -7.91 13.83
CA GLN A 218 14.35 -8.28 12.41
C GLN A 218 13.31 -7.48 11.61
N ILE A 219 12.10 -7.34 12.15
CA ILE A 219 11.03 -6.53 11.54
C ILE A 219 11.46 -5.07 11.44
N GLU A 220 12.01 -4.51 12.52
CA GLU A 220 12.53 -3.14 12.54
C GLU A 220 13.62 -2.90 11.50
N ALA A 221 14.57 -3.84 11.39
CA ALA A 221 15.66 -3.76 10.42
C ALA A 221 15.13 -3.75 8.98
N GLU A 222 14.16 -4.62 8.68
CA GLU A 222 13.56 -4.70 7.35
C GLU A 222 12.71 -3.45 7.03
N LEU A 223 11.92 -2.94 7.98
CA LEU A 223 11.17 -1.68 7.80
C LEU A 223 12.10 -0.50 7.55
N LYS A 224 13.18 -0.39 8.33
CA LYS A 224 14.20 0.65 8.11
C LYS A 224 14.84 0.52 6.74
N ALA A 225 15.12 -0.71 6.32
CA ALA A 225 15.68 -1.00 5.01
C ALA A 225 14.73 -0.62 3.87
N ASN A 226 13.47 -0.98 3.96
CA ASN A 226 12.47 -0.75 2.91
C ASN A 226 12.13 0.74 2.75
N LEU A 227 11.98 1.46 3.87
CA LEU A 227 11.39 2.79 3.90
C LEU A 227 12.41 3.92 4.15
N GLY A 228 13.71 3.60 4.24
CA GLY A 228 14.75 4.59 4.52
C GLY A 228 14.69 5.20 5.92
N LEU A 229 14.16 4.44 6.90
CA LEU A 229 13.98 4.94 8.26
C LEU A 229 15.27 4.83 9.08
N ARG A 230 15.46 5.80 9.96
CA ARG A 230 16.52 5.80 10.99
C ARG A 230 15.97 5.45 12.36
N LYS A 231 14.72 5.82 12.63
CA LYS A 231 14.07 5.63 13.93
C LYS A 231 12.64 5.12 13.74
N ILE A 232 12.25 4.17 14.58
CA ILE A 232 10.87 3.74 14.75
C ILE A 232 10.45 4.01 16.18
N ILE A 233 9.32 4.70 16.35
CA ILE A 233 8.62 4.87 17.62
C ILE A 233 7.58 3.76 17.68
N TRP A 234 7.84 2.76 18.51
CA TRP A 234 6.94 1.64 18.68
C TRP A 234 5.88 1.98 19.72
N LEU A 235 4.62 1.87 19.33
CA LEU A 235 3.48 1.88 20.23
C LEU A 235 3.03 0.44 20.48
N PRO A 236 2.54 0.08 21.68
CA PRO A 236 2.10 -1.29 21.95
C PRO A 236 0.95 -1.72 21.02
N GLY A 237 -0.02 -0.86 20.79
CA GLY A 237 -1.28 -1.21 20.14
C GLY A 237 -2.09 -2.22 20.95
N ILE A 238 -3.24 -2.66 20.40
CA ILE A 238 -4.11 -3.65 21.07
C ILE A 238 -4.48 -4.73 20.05
N LYS A 239 -3.83 -5.88 20.14
CA LYS A 239 -4.09 -7.02 19.27
C LYS A 239 -5.54 -7.50 19.39
N GLY A 240 -6.19 -7.72 18.23
CA GLY A 240 -7.54 -8.27 18.17
C GLY A 240 -8.66 -7.29 18.57
N LYS A 241 -8.35 -6.02 18.83
CA LYS A 241 -9.35 -5.01 19.14
C LYS A 241 -10.17 -4.64 17.88
N ASP A 242 -9.53 -4.64 16.75
CA ASP A 242 -10.12 -4.40 15.42
C ASP A 242 -9.52 -5.35 14.38
N ILE A 243 -10.01 -5.25 13.14
CA ILE A 243 -9.54 -6.11 12.05
C ILE A 243 -8.06 -5.90 11.74
N THR A 244 -7.52 -4.71 11.97
CA THR A 244 -6.15 -4.32 11.63
C THR A 244 -5.11 -4.68 12.69
N ASP A 245 -5.55 -5.06 13.90
CA ASP A 245 -4.72 -5.20 15.10
C ASP A 245 -4.07 -3.87 15.51
N ALA A 246 -4.84 -2.78 15.46
CA ALA A 246 -4.48 -1.41 15.80
C ALA A 246 -3.50 -0.74 14.81
N HIS A 247 -3.98 -0.40 13.62
CA HIS A 247 -3.27 0.50 12.71
C HIS A 247 -3.02 1.88 13.35
N VAL A 248 -1.84 2.43 13.12
CA VAL A 248 -1.45 3.72 13.71
C VAL A 248 -2.22 4.90 13.12
N ASP A 249 -2.68 4.81 11.87
CA ASP A 249 -3.41 5.87 11.17
C ASP A 249 -4.79 6.18 11.78
N PHE A 250 -5.30 5.30 12.65
CA PHE A 250 -6.53 5.55 13.40
C PHE A 250 -6.37 6.62 14.49
N TYR A 251 -5.16 6.83 15.02
CA TYR A 251 -5.01 7.63 16.24
C TYR A 251 -3.74 8.47 16.36
N ALA A 252 -2.78 8.37 15.45
CA ALA A 252 -1.56 9.19 15.50
C ALA A 252 -1.08 9.57 14.11
N ARG A 253 -0.85 10.88 13.88
CA ARG A 253 -0.35 11.43 12.62
C ARG A 253 0.74 12.48 12.87
N PHE A 254 1.75 12.52 12.02
CA PHE A 254 2.69 13.63 12.02
C PHE A 254 2.04 14.88 11.41
N ALA A 255 2.02 15.97 12.17
CA ALA A 255 1.64 17.29 11.67
C ALA A 255 2.82 18.00 11.01
N SER A 256 4.03 17.68 11.44
CA SER A 256 5.31 18.10 10.87
C SER A 256 6.42 17.29 11.52
N LYS A 257 7.67 17.47 11.06
CA LYS A 257 8.82 16.79 11.65
C LYS A 257 8.87 16.98 13.17
N GLY A 258 8.77 15.85 13.88
CA GLY A 258 8.83 15.81 15.35
C GLY A 258 7.56 16.29 16.08
N VAL A 259 6.49 16.62 15.36
CA VAL A 259 5.21 17.03 15.94
C VAL A 259 4.14 16.02 15.56
N VAL A 260 3.51 15.39 16.57
CA VAL A 260 2.49 14.36 16.40
C VAL A 260 1.16 14.86 16.95
N ILE A 261 0.09 14.66 16.19
CA ILE A 261 -1.29 14.78 16.67
C ILE A 261 -1.77 13.35 16.99
N ALA A 262 -2.37 13.18 18.16
CA ALA A 262 -2.91 11.88 18.58
C ALA A 262 -4.28 12.06 19.24
N ASN A 263 -5.13 11.05 19.10
CA ASN A 263 -6.37 10.94 19.87
C ASN A 263 -6.06 10.74 21.35
N LEU A 264 -6.90 11.29 22.21
CA LEU A 264 -6.86 11.15 23.67
C LEU A 264 -8.12 10.38 24.10
N ASP A 265 -8.18 9.09 23.82
CA ASP A 265 -9.28 8.22 24.27
C ASP A 265 -8.94 7.48 25.56
#